data_fc49c7a563564d292a9f081569bc9a4a
#
_entry.id   fc49c7a563564d292a9f081569bc9a4a
#
_cell.length_a   1.000
_cell.length_b   1.000
_cell.length_c   1.000
_cell.angle_alpha   90.00
_cell.angle_beta   90.00
_cell.angle_gamma   90.00
#
_symmetry.space_group_name_H-M   'P 1'
#
loop_
_entity.id
_entity.type
_entity.pdbx_description
1 polymer ?
#
loop_
_entity_poly.entity_id
_entity_poly.type
_entity_poly.pdbx_seq_one_letter_code
_entity_poly.pdbx_strand_id
1 'polypeptide(L)'
;MTGDWKGTRSDLEANGVTLRAHHIAESAANPIGGLKQGAAYTEQVDAGADLDLEKLVGWPKAKLHVTFTQRAGQSLAANTIGSYISVQEIYGAGQNVRLAELSYEQLLLEDRLRIKLGWLHASDDFATSPIYCYFQNNGFCGQIAIVVNSGFTIYPTGSWGGMAKVSLSDQVYFQTGVYEVNPTLAAPANGFKLGISGATGVIMPAQLGWQPRLGAAGLKGHYRLGGYYDTSDVPYLGSPPGGLQALARGRWGFYAQADQMIYPTAPGTDRGLTAFAVIAYAAPGTAMLEYIGQLGLLQRGTFADRDDDTIGLAISYSKVSSTLVAAQNSANAVAPGSVGIQSAETTIELNYRAQLTPWFSLMPNVQYVIRPNGVTTIPNALALGLQLKLTF
;
A
#
# COMPACT_ATOMS: atom_id res chain seq x y z
N MET A 1 -16.86 -14.47 -13.62
CA MET A 1 -17.10 -13.73 -14.88
C MET A 1 -16.79 -14.58 -16.12
N THR A 2 -15.60 -15.11 -16.26
CA THR A 2 -15.24 -15.92 -17.44
C THR A 2 -15.67 -17.39 -17.35
N GLY A 3 -16.20 -17.82 -16.21
CA GLY A 3 -16.61 -19.21 -15.96
C GLY A 3 -15.44 -20.18 -15.93
N ASP A 4 -15.74 -21.47 -16.07
CA ASP A 4 -14.80 -22.57 -16.01
C ASP A 4 -14.21 -22.99 -17.38
N TRP A 5 -14.50 -22.25 -18.46
CA TRP A 5 -14.02 -22.50 -19.81
C TRP A 5 -14.25 -23.95 -20.28
N LYS A 6 -15.42 -24.51 -19.97
CA LYS A 6 -15.80 -25.91 -20.22
C LYS A 6 -14.91 -26.93 -19.49
N GLY A 7 -14.49 -26.61 -18.25
CA GLY A 7 -13.63 -27.47 -17.45
C GLY A 7 -12.15 -27.14 -17.52
N THR A 8 -11.70 -26.40 -18.52
CA THR A 8 -10.25 -26.12 -18.71
C THR A 8 -9.63 -25.40 -17.51
N ARG A 9 -10.34 -24.45 -16.87
CA ARG A 9 -9.83 -23.74 -15.69
C ARG A 9 -9.65 -24.68 -14.51
N SER A 10 -10.65 -25.49 -14.20
CA SER A 10 -10.58 -26.50 -13.15
C SER A 10 -9.49 -27.53 -13.43
N ASP A 11 -9.31 -27.95 -14.68
CA ASP A 11 -8.24 -28.88 -15.08
C ASP A 11 -6.85 -28.25 -14.87
N LEU A 12 -6.65 -26.97 -15.22
CA LEU A 12 -5.40 -26.25 -14.97
C LEU A 12 -5.11 -26.18 -13.46
N GLU A 13 -6.08 -25.80 -12.65
CA GLU A 13 -5.94 -25.70 -11.18
C GLU A 13 -5.64 -27.08 -10.56
N ALA A 14 -6.30 -28.14 -11.01
CA ALA A 14 -6.04 -29.51 -10.58
C ALA A 14 -4.61 -29.95 -10.91
N ASN A 15 -4.06 -29.50 -12.03
CA ASN A 15 -2.69 -29.78 -12.48
C ASN A 15 -1.66 -28.76 -11.97
N GLY A 16 -2.03 -27.84 -11.06
CA GLY A 16 -1.08 -26.95 -10.39
C GLY A 16 -0.89 -25.59 -11.05
N VAL A 17 -1.76 -25.18 -11.98
CA VAL A 17 -1.70 -23.86 -12.61
C VAL A 17 -2.95 -23.06 -12.25
N THR A 18 -2.82 -22.04 -11.38
CA THR A 18 -3.91 -21.13 -11.02
C THR A 18 -3.73 -19.82 -11.76
N LEU A 19 -4.66 -19.46 -12.65
CA LEU A 19 -4.64 -18.19 -13.37
C LEU A 19 -5.40 -17.11 -12.59
N ARG A 20 -4.84 -15.91 -12.57
CA ARG A 20 -5.41 -14.72 -11.88
C ARG A 20 -5.48 -13.56 -12.84
N ALA A 21 -6.57 -12.79 -12.82
CA ALA A 21 -6.64 -11.49 -13.47
C ALA A 21 -7.56 -10.55 -12.69
N HIS A 22 -7.20 -9.27 -12.68
CA HIS A 22 -7.96 -8.20 -12.03
C HIS A 22 -8.00 -6.99 -12.94
N HIS A 23 -9.09 -6.24 -12.89
CA HIS A 23 -9.18 -4.90 -13.44
C HIS A 23 -9.75 -3.98 -12.36
N ILE A 24 -9.03 -2.91 -12.05
CA ILE A 24 -9.47 -1.86 -11.15
C ILE A 24 -9.48 -0.55 -11.93
N ALA A 25 -10.59 0.19 -11.86
CA ALA A 25 -10.72 1.50 -12.46
C ALA A 25 -11.20 2.50 -11.41
N GLU A 26 -10.59 3.68 -11.36
CA GLU A 26 -10.89 4.73 -10.41
C GLU A 26 -11.11 6.06 -11.10
N SER A 27 -12.31 6.59 -10.95
CA SER A 27 -12.64 7.97 -11.29
C SER A 27 -12.66 8.81 -10.03
N ALA A 28 -12.19 10.04 -10.11
CA ALA A 28 -12.28 11.01 -9.03
C ALA A 28 -12.42 12.43 -9.57
N ALA A 29 -13.15 13.29 -8.85
CA ALA A 29 -13.30 14.71 -9.17
C ALA A 29 -13.24 15.55 -7.88
N ASN A 30 -12.60 16.73 -7.93
CA ASN A 30 -12.65 17.69 -6.83
C ASN A 30 -13.48 18.92 -7.20
N PRO A 31 -14.77 18.96 -6.89
CA PRO A 31 -15.64 20.10 -7.19
C PRO A 31 -15.34 21.33 -6.33
N ILE A 32 -14.63 21.18 -5.20
CA ILE A 32 -14.32 22.26 -4.27
C ILE A 32 -12.85 22.16 -3.83
N GLY A 33 -12.16 23.30 -3.78
CA GLY A 33 -10.81 23.45 -3.21
C GLY A 33 -9.69 22.86 -4.07
N GLY A 34 -8.53 22.67 -3.44
CA GLY A 34 -7.30 22.29 -4.13
C GLY A 34 -6.67 23.45 -4.91
N LEU A 35 -5.67 23.14 -5.74
CA LEU A 35 -5.02 24.10 -6.64
C LEU A 35 -5.97 24.59 -7.74
N LYS A 36 -6.83 23.71 -8.21
CA LYS A 36 -7.92 23.96 -9.18
C LYS A 36 -8.94 22.83 -9.12
N GLN A 37 -10.12 23.06 -9.66
CA GLN A 37 -11.12 22.00 -9.84
C GLN A 37 -10.80 21.13 -11.05
N GLY A 38 -11.18 19.84 -11.00
CA GLY A 38 -10.97 18.92 -12.11
C GLY A 38 -11.43 17.52 -11.82
N ALA A 39 -11.20 16.65 -12.78
CA ALA A 39 -11.46 15.21 -12.69
C ALA A 39 -10.31 14.41 -13.28
N ALA A 40 -10.13 13.19 -12.81
CA ALA A 40 -9.13 12.27 -13.30
C ALA A 40 -9.66 10.84 -13.30
N TYR A 41 -9.11 10.03 -14.20
CA TYR A 41 -9.36 8.61 -14.31
C TYR A 41 -8.02 7.88 -14.29
N THR A 42 -7.97 6.74 -13.63
CA THR A 42 -6.84 5.81 -13.66
C THR A 42 -7.33 4.39 -13.62
N GLU A 43 -6.54 3.47 -14.21
CA GLU A 43 -6.87 2.06 -14.24
C GLU A 43 -5.64 1.19 -14.05
N GLN A 44 -5.89 -0.03 -13.61
CA GLN A 44 -4.93 -1.10 -13.45
C GLN A 44 -5.51 -2.40 -13.97
N VAL A 45 -4.76 -3.10 -14.80
CA VAL A 45 -5.07 -4.46 -15.26
C VAL A 45 -3.93 -5.37 -14.84
N ASP A 46 -4.25 -6.44 -14.14
CA ASP A 46 -3.30 -7.44 -13.68
C ASP A 46 -3.62 -8.79 -14.31
N ALA A 47 -2.59 -9.51 -14.73
CA ALA A 47 -2.69 -10.89 -15.19
C ALA A 47 -1.50 -11.69 -14.65
N GLY A 48 -1.77 -12.86 -14.09
CA GLY A 48 -0.72 -13.68 -13.48
C GLY A 48 -1.10 -15.15 -13.35
N ALA A 49 -0.11 -15.93 -12.91
CA ALA A 49 -0.28 -17.35 -12.63
C ALA A 49 0.50 -17.73 -11.36
N ASP A 50 -0.09 -18.63 -10.58
CA ASP A 50 0.58 -19.34 -9.50
C ASP A 50 0.79 -20.80 -9.95
N LEU A 51 2.05 -21.26 -9.90
CA LEU A 51 2.46 -22.57 -10.31
C LEU A 51 2.82 -23.40 -9.09
N ASP A 52 2.03 -24.42 -8.79
CA ASP A 52 2.27 -25.40 -7.73
C ASP A 52 3.31 -26.43 -8.21
N LEU A 53 4.55 -26.30 -7.75
CA LEU A 53 5.65 -27.15 -8.20
C LEU A 53 5.55 -28.58 -7.67
N GLU A 54 4.80 -28.82 -6.60
CA GLU A 54 4.55 -30.19 -6.13
C GLU A 54 3.72 -30.96 -7.16
N LYS A 55 2.67 -30.35 -7.69
CA LYS A 55 1.83 -30.95 -8.72
C LYS A 55 2.52 -31.03 -10.08
N LEU A 56 3.30 -30.01 -10.46
CA LEU A 56 3.91 -29.91 -11.78
C LEU A 56 5.15 -30.78 -11.94
N VAL A 57 6.03 -30.81 -10.91
CA VAL A 57 7.36 -31.43 -11.00
C VAL A 57 7.75 -32.26 -9.77
N GLY A 58 6.81 -32.48 -8.82
CA GLY A 58 7.07 -33.26 -7.62
C GLY A 58 7.91 -32.55 -6.56
N TRP A 59 8.06 -31.20 -6.62
CA TRP A 59 8.80 -30.43 -5.63
C TRP A 59 7.87 -29.97 -4.50
N PRO A 60 7.96 -30.59 -3.31
CA PRO A 60 6.91 -30.44 -2.29
C PRO A 60 6.85 -29.02 -1.73
N LYS A 61 5.61 -28.53 -1.55
CA LYS A 61 5.31 -27.23 -0.89
C LYS A 61 6.02 -26.02 -1.50
N ALA A 62 6.37 -26.09 -2.78
CA ALA A 62 7.02 -25.03 -3.53
C ALA A 62 6.07 -24.41 -4.56
N LYS A 63 6.16 -23.09 -4.75
CA LYS A 63 5.38 -22.34 -5.74
C LYS A 63 6.25 -21.36 -6.51
N LEU A 64 5.88 -21.09 -7.76
CA LEU A 64 6.32 -19.95 -8.53
C LEU A 64 5.14 -19.01 -8.77
N HIS A 65 5.38 -17.71 -8.64
CA HIS A 65 4.42 -16.66 -8.89
C HIS A 65 4.91 -15.80 -10.04
N VAL A 66 4.04 -15.50 -10.99
CA VAL A 66 4.32 -14.53 -12.05
C VAL A 66 3.12 -13.61 -12.20
N THR A 67 3.37 -12.29 -12.26
CA THR A 67 2.32 -11.27 -12.43
C THR A 67 2.83 -10.15 -13.32
N PHE A 68 2.02 -9.82 -14.31
CA PHE A 68 2.18 -8.64 -15.15
C PHE A 68 1.08 -7.65 -14.81
N THR A 69 1.44 -6.37 -14.82
CA THR A 69 0.52 -5.27 -14.51
C THR A 69 0.62 -4.21 -15.59
N GLN A 70 -0.51 -3.66 -15.99
CA GLN A 70 -0.61 -2.45 -16.78
C GLN A 70 -1.32 -1.39 -15.95
N ARG A 71 -0.74 -0.20 -15.84
CA ARG A 71 -1.38 1.00 -15.28
C ARG A 71 -1.44 2.11 -16.30
N ALA A 72 -2.56 2.87 -16.31
CA ALA A 72 -2.74 4.06 -17.14
C ALA A 72 -3.61 5.09 -16.41
N GLY A 73 -3.51 6.34 -16.83
CA GLY A 73 -4.38 7.41 -16.33
C GLY A 73 -3.65 8.63 -15.79
N GLN A 74 -4.36 9.40 -14.98
CA GLN A 74 -3.89 10.67 -14.41
C GLN A 74 -4.22 10.75 -12.91
N SER A 75 -3.40 11.50 -12.18
CA SER A 75 -3.60 11.75 -10.75
C SER A 75 -4.45 12.99 -10.51
N LEU A 76 -5.59 12.84 -9.86
CA LEU A 76 -6.33 14.00 -9.37
C LEU A 76 -5.54 14.75 -8.30
N ALA A 77 -4.88 14.00 -7.39
CA ALA A 77 -4.08 14.57 -6.32
C ALA A 77 -2.98 15.50 -6.85
N ALA A 78 -2.15 15.04 -7.78
CA ALA A 78 -1.06 15.82 -8.33
C ALA A 78 -1.52 16.96 -9.25
N ASN A 79 -2.55 16.72 -10.06
CA ASN A 79 -2.94 17.65 -11.13
C ASN A 79 -3.87 18.77 -10.67
N THR A 80 -4.65 18.55 -9.61
CA THR A 80 -5.74 19.47 -9.20
C THR A 80 -5.80 19.74 -7.71
N ILE A 81 -5.65 18.76 -6.84
CA ILE A 81 -5.74 18.96 -5.40
C ILE A 81 -4.45 19.55 -4.83
N GLY A 82 -3.30 19.04 -5.26
CA GLY A 82 -1.99 19.40 -4.72
C GLY A 82 -1.66 18.66 -3.42
N SER A 83 -2.28 17.49 -3.14
CA SER A 83 -2.04 16.70 -1.93
C SER A 83 -0.83 15.78 -2.06
N TYR A 84 -0.21 15.45 -0.91
CA TYR A 84 0.86 14.45 -0.84
C TYR A 84 0.35 13.05 -1.15
N ILE A 85 -0.81 12.71 -0.60
CA ILE A 85 -1.36 11.36 -0.70
C ILE A 85 -2.38 11.33 -1.82
N SER A 86 -2.27 10.32 -2.70
CA SER A 86 -3.20 10.15 -3.81
C SER A 86 -4.60 9.79 -3.31
N VAL A 87 -5.61 10.45 -3.86
CA VAL A 87 -7.03 10.10 -3.66
C VAL A 87 -7.47 8.92 -4.53
N GLN A 88 -6.55 8.38 -5.35
CA GLN A 88 -6.71 7.22 -6.22
C GLN A 88 -5.55 6.26 -5.96
N GLU A 89 -5.83 5.10 -5.36
CA GLU A 89 -4.81 4.19 -4.82
C GLU A 89 -3.99 3.50 -5.91
N ILE A 90 -4.59 3.24 -7.06
CA ILE A 90 -3.92 2.56 -8.18
C ILE A 90 -3.08 3.50 -9.05
N TYR A 91 -3.05 4.82 -8.79
CA TYR A 91 -2.20 5.73 -9.53
C TYR A 91 -0.75 5.67 -9.06
N GLY A 92 0.18 5.57 -10.00
CA GLY A 92 1.63 5.63 -9.74
C GLY A 92 2.38 4.44 -10.30
N ALA A 93 3.68 4.37 -9.97
CA ALA A 93 4.59 3.30 -10.35
C ALA A 93 4.70 3.08 -11.87
N GLY A 94 4.87 4.19 -12.61
CA GLY A 94 5.32 4.20 -13.99
C GLY A 94 4.26 4.28 -15.06
N GLN A 95 2.98 4.09 -14.77
CA GLN A 95 1.89 4.18 -15.77
C GLN A 95 2.24 3.45 -17.08
N ASN A 96 2.62 2.18 -16.98
CA ASN A 96 3.14 1.36 -18.06
C ASN A 96 2.76 -0.12 -17.88
N VAL A 97 3.14 -0.96 -18.84
CA VAL A 97 3.16 -2.43 -18.66
C VAL A 97 4.46 -2.82 -17.99
N ARG A 98 4.39 -3.69 -16.96
CA ARG A 98 5.56 -4.18 -16.24
C ARG A 98 5.42 -5.60 -15.75
N LEU A 99 6.57 -6.25 -15.55
CA LEU A 99 6.67 -7.45 -14.73
C LEU A 99 6.59 -7.00 -13.26
N ALA A 100 5.45 -7.28 -12.63
CA ALA A 100 5.23 -6.93 -11.25
C ALA A 100 5.86 -7.95 -10.30
N GLU A 101 5.69 -9.25 -10.57
CA GLU A 101 6.22 -10.32 -9.74
C GLU A 101 6.79 -11.47 -10.58
N LEU A 102 7.94 -12.00 -10.16
CA LEU A 102 8.49 -13.28 -10.56
C LEU A 102 9.22 -13.86 -9.36
N SER A 103 8.52 -14.65 -8.55
CA SER A 103 9.04 -15.11 -7.27
C SER A 103 8.87 -16.60 -7.05
N TYR A 104 9.78 -17.16 -6.27
CA TYR A 104 9.75 -18.52 -5.75
C TYR A 104 9.37 -18.47 -4.27
N GLU A 105 8.44 -19.33 -3.86
CA GLU A 105 8.02 -19.49 -2.47
C GLU A 105 8.20 -20.96 -2.05
N GLN A 106 8.71 -21.17 -0.84
CA GLN A 106 8.91 -22.49 -0.24
C GLN A 106 8.43 -22.51 1.20
N LEU A 107 7.62 -23.50 1.56
CA LEU A 107 7.29 -23.82 2.93
C LEU A 107 8.17 -24.96 3.44
N LEU A 108 8.74 -24.79 4.62
CA LEU A 108 9.69 -25.69 5.28
C LEU A 108 9.29 -25.90 6.74
N LEU A 109 9.92 -26.87 7.41
CA LEU A 109 9.74 -27.13 8.85
C LEU A 109 8.25 -27.29 9.26
N GLU A 110 7.54 -28.16 8.56
CA GLU A 110 6.09 -28.37 8.79
C GLU A 110 5.28 -27.06 8.67
N ASP A 111 5.58 -26.25 7.65
CA ASP A 111 4.97 -24.96 7.33
C ASP A 111 5.29 -23.83 8.34
N ARG A 112 6.21 -24.07 9.28
CA ARG A 112 6.64 -23.03 10.23
C ARG A 112 7.60 -22.01 9.63
N LEU A 113 8.31 -22.36 8.57
CA LEU A 113 9.22 -21.45 7.87
C LEU A 113 8.76 -21.26 6.42
N ARG A 114 8.41 -20.04 6.06
CA ARG A 114 8.13 -19.62 4.69
C ARG A 114 9.28 -18.75 4.18
N ILE A 115 9.85 -19.12 3.06
CA ILE A 115 10.89 -18.34 2.34
C ILE A 115 10.29 -17.90 1.01
N LYS A 116 10.51 -16.65 0.63
CA LYS A 116 10.14 -16.10 -0.68
C LYS A 116 11.32 -15.35 -1.26
N LEU A 117 11.68 -15.62 -2.53
CA LEU A 117 12.86 -15.07 -3.20
C LEU A 117 12.50 -14.69 -4.65
N GLY A 118 13.11 -13.64 -5.17
CA GLY A 118 12.96 -13.28 -6.58
C GLY A 118 12.72 -11.79 -6.82
N TRP A 119 11.96 -11.49 -7.87
CA TRP A 119 11.45 -10.18 -8.20
C TRP A 119 10.09 -10.01 -7.53
N LEU A 120 10.01 -9.21 -6.47
CA LEU A 120 8.83 -9.14 -5.59
C LEU A 120 8.71 -7.78 -4.90
N HIS A 121 7.56 -7.54 -4.26
CA HIS A 121 7.30 -6.31 -3.52
C HIS A 121 7.45 -6.58 -2.03
N ALA A 122 8.16 -5.71 -1.33
CA ALA A 122 8.23 -5.78 0.13
C ALA A 122 6.86 -5.54 0.79
N SER A 123 5.97 -4.79 0.12
CA SER A 123 4.62 -4.49 0.60
C SER A 123 3.69 -5.69 0.70
N ASP A 124 3.95 -6.78 -0.02
CA ASP A 124 3.08 -7.96 0.03
C ASP A 124 3.19 -8.68 1.37
N ASP A 125 4.34 -8.56 2.02
CA ASP A 125 4.65 -9.26 3.24
C ASP A 125 4.78 -8.34 4.46
N PHE A 126 5.29 -7.09 4.30
CA PHE A 126 5.53 -6.16 5.41
C PHE A 126 4.55 -5.01 5.42
N ALA A 127 4.20 -4.54 6.61
CA ALA A 127 3.29 -3.42 6.84
C ALA A 127 1.94 -3.55 6.12
N THR A 128 1.51 -4.76 5.80
CA THR A 128 0.23 -5.03 5.13
C THR A 128 -0.88 -5.34 6.13
N SER A 129 -2.14 -5.16 5.75
CA SER A 129 -3.31 -5.47 6.57
C SER A 129 -4.44 -6.02 5.68
N PRO A 130 -5.25 -6.98 6.19
CA PRO A 130 -6.40 -7.50 5.44
C PRO A 130 -7.49 -6.45 5.16
N ILE A 131 -7.46 -5.31 5.84
CA ILE A 131 -8.41 -4.21 5.61
C ILE A 131 -7.91 -3.17 4.61
N TYR A 132 -6.65 -3.26 4.16
CA TYR A 132 -6.15 -2.37 3.13
C TYR A 132 -6.90 -2.56 1.80
N CYS A 133 -7.01 -1.45 1.04
CA CYS A 133 -7.75 -1.40 -0.23
C CYS A 133 -9.28 -1.68 -0.11
N TYR A 134 -9.84 -1.49 1.10
CA TYR A 134 -11.27 -1.20 1.26
C TYR A 134 -11.57 0.29 1.17
N PHE A 135 -10.58 1.11 0.85
CA PHE A 135 -10.62 2.55 0.65
C PHE A 135 -9.96 2.91 -0.68
N GLN A 136 -10.40 3.99 -1.32
CA GLN A 136 -9.82 4.47 -2.56
C GLN A 136 -8.61 5.38 -2.32
N ASN A 137 -8.52 6.03 -1.15
CA ASN A 137 -7.37 6.85 -0.82
C ASN A 137 -6.13 5.97 -0.55
N ASN A 138 -5.03 6.28 -1.23
CA ASN A 138 -3.78 5.53 -1.10
C ASN A 138 -3.22 5.53 0.34
N GLY A 139 -3.61 6.49 1.18
CA GLY A 139 -3.27 6.49 2.60
C GLY A 139 -3.76 5.25 3.33
N PHE A 140 -4.89 4.68 2.93
CA PHE A 140 -5.51 3.51 3.57
C PHE A 140 -5.34 2.21 2.77
N CYS A 141 -4.73 2.24 1.58
CA CYS A 141 -4.45 1.05 0.78
C CYS A 141 -2.94 0.78 0.69
N GLY A 142 -2.15 1.77 0.36
CA GLY A 142 -0.70 1.65 0.32
C GLY A 142 -0.06 1.80 1.70
N GLN A 143 1.12 1.23 1.89
CA GLN A 143 1.94 1.41 3.09
C GLN A 143 2.65 2.78 3.06
N ILE A 144 1.89 3.85 2.89
CA ILE A 144 2.40 5.21 2.64
C ILE A 144 3.47 5.63 3.64
N ALA A 145 3.28 5.31 4.91
CA ALA A 145 4.21 5.64 5.98
C ALA A 145 5.64 5.12 5.75
N ILE A 146 5.77 3.99 5.05
CA ILE A 146 7.05 3.35 4.77
C ILE A 146 7.52 3.75 3.37
N VAL A 147 6.65 3.63 2.38
CA VAL A 147 6.96 3.83 0.96
C VAL A 147 7.46 5.23 0.65
N VAL A 148 6.83 6.27 1.20
CA VAL A 148 7.21 7.68 0.96
C VAL A 148 8.58 8.01 1.57
N ASN A 149 8.97 7.31 2.62
CA ASN A 149 10.14 7.64 3.42
C ASN A 149 11.33 6.71 3.21
N SER A 150 11.21 5.69 2.36
CA SER A 150 12.26 4.69 2.17
C SER A 150 12.30 4.15 0.75
N GLY A 151 13.22 3.22 0.48
CA GLY A 151 13.27 2.44 -0.76
C GLY A 151 12.37 1.19 -0.75
N PHE A 152 11.37 1.15 0.12
CA PHE A 152 10.42 0.06 0.24
C PHE A 152 9.59 -0.06 -1.04
N THR A 153 9.61 -1.23 -1.66
CA THR A 153 8.86 -1.46 -2.90
C THR A 153 7.41 -1.78 -2.62
N ILE A 154 6.52 -1.14 -3.38
CA ILE A 154 5.08 -1.36 -3.33
C ILE A 154 4.59 -1.79 -4.71
N TYR A 155 3.56 -2.64 -4.72
CA TYR A 155 2.89 -3.05 -5.95
C TYR A 155 2.53 -1.84 -6.83
N PRO A 156 2.81 -1.89 -8.15
CA PRO A 156 3.32 -3.00 -8.94
C PRO A 156 4.83 -2.95 -9.20
N THR A 157 5.61 -2.17 -8.48
CA THR A 157 7.07 -2.06 -8.70
C THR A 157 7.79 -3.12 -7.90
N GLY A 158 8.16 -4.22 -8.55
CA GLY A 158 9.02 -5.24 -7.95
C GLY A 158 10.49 -4.79 -7.87
N SER A 159 11.26 -5.48 -7.04
CA SER A 159 12.74 -5.43 -6.98
C SER A 159 13.29 -6.79 -6.61
N TRP A 160 14.58 -7.04 -6.84
CA TRP A 160 15.22 -8.24 -6.35
C TRP A 160 15.23 -8.25 -4.82
N GLY A 161 14.87 -9.37 -4.25
CA GLY A 161 14.85 -9.50 -2.81
C GLY A 161 14.44 -10.88 -2.34
N GLY A 162 14.28 -10.97 -1.02
CA GLY A 162 13.78 -12.17 -0.38
C GLY A 162 13.40 -11.92 1.07
N MET A 163 12.55 -12.79 1.58
CA MET A 163 12.11 -12.76 2.96
C MET A 163 12.01 -14.15 3.56
N ALA A 164 12.10 -14.19 4.87
CA ALA A 164 11.80 -15.36 5.68
C ALA A 164 10.79 -15.00 6.76
N LYS A 165 9.76 -15.84 6.91
CA LYS A 165 8.75 -15.75 7.97
C LYS A 165 8.75 -17.04 8.78
N VAL A 166 8.91 -16.90 10.10
CA VAL A 166 8.89 -18.01 11.06
C VAL A 166 7.64 -17.89 11.93
N SER A 167 6.82 -18.93 11.94
CA SER A 167 5.71 -19.07 12.90
C SER A 167 6.27 -19.52 14.25
N LEU A 168 6.24 -18.63 15.23
CA LEU A 168 6.70 -18.91 16.60
C LEU A 168 5.65 -19.68 17.40
N SER A 169 4.38 -19.45 17.06
CA SER A 169 3.20 -20.20 17.54
C SER A 169 2.09 -20.08 16.49
N ASP A 170 0.91 -20.65 16.75
CA ASP A 170 -0.26 -20.54 15.86
C ASP A 170 -0.75 -19.10 15.69
N GLN A 171 -0.37 -18.21 16.60
CA GLN A 171 -0.82 -16.81 16.60
C GLN A 171 0.32 -15.80 16.45
N VAL A 172 1.56 -16.19 16.63
CA VAL A 172 2.72 -15.27 16.64
C VAL A 172 3.72 -15.67 15.57
N TYR A 173 4.15 -14.70 14.79
CA TYR A 173 5.20 -14.89 13.81
C TYR A 173 6.24 -13.75 13.84
N PHE A 174 7.44 -14.05 13.41
CA PHE A 174 8.47 -13.08 13.09
C PHE A 174 8.84 -13.20 11.61
N GLN A 175 9.08 -12.07 10.95
CA GLN A 175 9.55 -12.06 9.57
C GLN A 175 10.58 -10.96 9.35
N THR A 176 11.51 -11.22 8.44
CA THR A 176 12.51 -10.26 7.99
C THR A 176 12.82 -10.48 6.52
N GLY A 177 13.42 -9.49 5.87
CA GLY A 177 13.77 -9.58 4.46
C GLY A 177 14.90 -8.63 4.07
N VAL A 178 15.37 -8.76 2.84
CA VAL A 178 16.35 -7.87 2.20
C VAL A 178 15.88 -7.63 0.78
N TYR A 179 15.77 -6.36 0.38
CA TYR A 179 15.30 -5.98 -0.96
C TYR A 179 16.21 -4.91 -1.55
N GLU A 180 16.45 -4.99 -2.86
CA GLU A 180 17.13 -3.95 -3.61
C GLU A 180 16.39 -2.62 -3.51
N VAL A 181 17.13 -1.54 -3.24
CA VAL A 181 16.63 -0.17 -3.37
C VAL A 181 17.11 0.40 -4.69
N ASN A 182 16.18 0.63 -5.59
CA ASN A 182 16.47 1.15 -6.93
C ASN A 182 15.38 2.15 -7.38
N PRO A 183 15.60 3.46 -7.16
CA PRO A 183 14.60 4.50 -7.48
C PRO A 183 14.20 4.55 -8.95
N THR A 184 15.02 4.00 -9.84
CA THR A 184 14.74 4.02 -11.28
C THR A 184 13.67 3.02 -11.71
N LEU A 185 13.35 2.01 -10.90
CA LEU A 185 12.40 0.94 -11.26
C LEU A 185 10.96 1.45 -11.46
N ALA A 186 10.57 2.53 -10.77
CA ALA A 186 9.25 3.13 -10.95
C ALA A 186 9.09 3.93 -12.25
N ALA A 187 10.18 4.20 -12.98
CA ALA A 187 10.11 4.99 -14.22
C ALA A 187 9.33 4.25 -15.33
N PRO A 188 8.59 4.98 -16.20
CA PRO A 188 7.79 4.38 -17.28
C PRO A 188 8.59 3.47 -18.22
N ALA A 189 9.84 3.82 -18.54
CA ALA A 189 10.70 3.03 -19.43
C ALA A 189 11.21 1.72 -18.80
N ASN A 190 11.04 1.52 -17.49
CA ASN A 190 11.71 0.45 -16.73
C ASN A 190 10.77 -0.68 -16.30
N GLY A 191 9.64 -0.89 -16.99
CA GLY A 191 8.67 -1.92 -16.63
C GLY A 191 9.21 -3.37 -16.65
N PHE A 192 10.24 -3.63 -17.42
CA PHE A 192 10.92 -4.94 -17.56
C PHE A 192 12.41 -4.87 -17.24
N LYS A 193 12.86 -3.86 -16.51
CA LYS A 193 14.25 -3.71 -16.12
C LYS A 193 14.55 -4.61 -14.92
N LEU A 194 15.17 -5.77 -15.18
CA LEU A 194 15.60 -6.73 -14.15
C LEU A 194 17.07 -6.57 -13.75
N GLY A 195 17.82 -5.71 -14.43
CA GLY A 195 19.21 -5.42 -14.09
C GLY A 195 19.31 -4.47 -12.88
N ILE A 196 20.36 -4.64 -12.06
CA ILE A 196 20.61 -3.88 -10.83
C ILE A 196 21.17 -2.46 -11.07
N SER A 197 21.34 -2.05 -12.33
CA SER A 197 21.81 -0.68 -12.66
C SER A 197 20.86 0.37 -12.10
N GLY A 198 21.39 1.32 -11.33
CA GLY A 198 20.62 2.33 -10.61
C GLY A 198 20.24 1.93 -9.18
N ALA A 199 20.64 0.75 -8.72
CA ALA A 199 20.52 0.38 -7.32
C ALA A 199 21.39 1.31 -6.45
N THR A 200 20.82 1.78 -5.34
CA THR A 200 21.47 2.70 -4.40
C THR A 200 21.79 2.05 -3.06
N GLY A 201 21.23 0.89 -2.80
CA GLY A 201 21.43 0.15 -1.56
C GLY A 201 20.45 -1.01 -1.41
N VAL A 202 20.24 -1.42 -0.18
CA VAL A 202 19.25 -2.42 0.21
C VAL A 202 18.42 -1.93 1.38
N ILE A 203 17.15 -2.37 1.43
CA ILE A 203 16.29 -2.17 2.58
C ILE A 203 16.06 -3.49 3.30
N MET A 204 16.13 -3.44 4.62
CA MET A 204 15.99 -4.58 5.53
C MET A 204 14.81 -4.35 6.48
N PRO A 205 13.59 -4.78 6.12
CA PRO A 205 12.46 -4.74 7.03
C PRO A 205 12.49 -5.92 8.01
N ALA A 206 11.96 -5.69 9.22
CA ALA A 206 11.67 -6.72 10.20
C ALA A 206 10.30 -6.45 10.85
N GLN A 207 9.54 -7.52 11.14
CA GLN A 207 8.20 -7.40 11.70
C GLN A 207 7.87 -8.56 12.63
N LEU A 208 7.32 -8.24 13.79
CA LEU A 208 6.63 -9.16 14.67
C LEU A 208 5.12 -9.03 14.46
N GLY A 209 4.42 -10.13 14.28
CA GLY A 209 2.96 -10.16 14.13
C GLY A 209 2.31 -11.05 15.18
N TRP A 210 1.14 -10.61 15.66
CA TRP A 210 0.27 -11.36 16.55
C TRP A 210 -1.15 -11.36 15.97
N GLN A 211 -1.73 -12.56 15.83
CA GLN A 211 -3.03 -12.80 15.18
C GLN A 211 -3.98 -13.52 16.16
N PRO A 212 -4.41 -12.84 17.24
CA PRO A 212 -5.27 -13.46 18.24
C PRO A 212 -6.71 -13.63 17.76
N ARG A 213 -7.41 -14.49 18.52
CA ARG A 213 -8.88 -14.53 18.58
C ARG A 213 -9.30 -14.11 19.98
N LEU A 214 -9.86 -12.91 20.12
CA LEU A 214 -10.13 -12.29 21.41
C LEU A 214 -11.57 -12.50 21.88
N GLY A 215 -11.74 -12.58 23.20
CA GLY A 215 -13.04 -12.73 23.86
C GLY A 215 -13.69 -14.09 23.62
N ALA A 216 -14.85 -14.30 24.24
CA ALA A 216 -15.62 -15.54 24.14
C ALA A 216 -16.13 -15.79 22.69
N ALA A 217 -16.32 -14.74 21.90
CA ALA A 217 -16.75 -14.84 20.51
C ALA A 217 -15.60 -15.16 19.54
N GLY A 218 -14.34 -15.25 19.99
CA GLY A 218 -13.18 -15.56 19.16
C GLY A 218 -12.93 -14.52 18.05
N LEU A 219 -13.07 -13.24 18.37
CA LEU A 219 -12.98 -12.12 17.40
C LEU A 219 -11.55 -12.00 16.84
N LYS A 220 -11.43 -12.01 15.53
CA LYS A 220 -10.15 -11.94 14.82
C LYS A 220 -9.49 -10.56 15.00
N GLY A 221 -8.20 -10.57 15.31
CA GLY A 221 -7.35 -9.38 15.36
C GLY A 221 -6.00 -9.64 14.72
N HIS A 222 -5.39 -8.58 14.20
CA HIS A 222 -4.04 -8.61 13.65
C HIS A 222 -3.26 -7.40 14.17
N TYR A 223 -2.18 -7.67 14.91
CA TYR A 223 -1.31 -6.68 15.49
C TYR A 223 0.09 -6.87 14.93
N ARG A 224 0.72 -5.78 14.50
CA ARG A 224 2.04 -5.80 13.87
C ARG A 224 2.89 -4.69 14.42
N LEU A 225 4.12 -5.02 14.77
CA LEU A 225 5.16 -4.07 15.13
C LEU A 225 6.35 -4.34 14.21
N GLY A 226 6.79 -3.34 13.48
CA GLY A 226 7.87 -3.50 12.53
C GLY A 226 8.70 -2.23 12.38
N GLY A 227 9.81 -2.39 11.67
CA GLY A 227 10.70 -1.32 11.32
C GLY A 227 11.57 -1.71 10.13
N TYR A 228 12.34 -0.76 9.66
CA TYR A 228 13.24 -0.95 8.54
C TYR A 228 14.51 -0.11 8.69
N TYR A 229 15.57 -0.61 8.06
CA TYR A 229 16.77 0.15 7.75
C TYR A 229 17.06 0.06 6.25
N ASP A 230 17.24 1.21 5.60
CA ASP A 230 17.57 1.37 4.18
C ASP A 230 18.97 1.98 4.10
N THR A 231 19.88 1.29 3.43
CA THR A 231 21.32 1.65 3.37
C THR A 231 21.62 2.75 2.35
N SER A 232 20.65 3.18 1.54
CA SER A 232 20.84 4.17 0.48
C SER A 232 21.24 5.53 1.05
N ASP A 233 22.18 6.19 0.39
CA ASP A 233 22.43 7.61 0.62
C ASP A 233 21.31 8.44 -0.02
N VAL A 234 20.78 9.40 0.74
CA VAL A 234 19.64 10.23 0.31
C VAL A 234 19.87 11.70 0.64
N PRO A 235 19.22 12.63 -0.08
CA PRO A 235 19.28 14.04 0.24
C PRO A 235 18.87 14.32 1.70
N TYR A 236 19.68 15.10 2.43
CA TYR A 236 19.33 15.55 3.76
C TYR A 236 18.34 16.73 3.69
N LEU A 237 17.17 16.58 4.31
CA LEU A 237 16.07 17.55 4.21
C LEU A 237 16.36 18.88 4.92
N GLY A 238 17.36 18.94 5.79
CA GLY A 238 17.83 20.17 6.43
C GLY A 238 18.83 21.00 5.60
N SER A 239 19.14 20.58 4.36
CA SER A 239 20.00 21.35 3.48
C SER A 239 19.35 22.66 3.09
N PRO A 240 20.09 23.79 3.06
CA PRO A 240 19.53 25.08 2.70
C PRO A 240 18.92 25.06 1.30
N PRO A 241 17.71 25.61 1.10
CA PRO A 241 17.13 25.78 -0.23
C PRO A 241 18.08 26.55 -1.17
N GLY A 242 18.36 25.96 -2.35
CA GLY A 242 19.30 26.54 -3.33
C GLY A 242 20.80 26.43 -2.97
N GLY A 243 21.14 25.83 -1.83
CA GLY A 243 22.51 25.53 -1.41
C GLY A 243 22.99 24.14 -1.85
N LEU A 244 24.21 23.78 -1.41
CA LEU A 244 24.73 22.42 -1.62
C LEU A 244 23.86 21.40 -0.88
N GLN A 245 23.40 20.40 -1.61
CA GLN A 245 22.62 19.29 -1.04
C GLN A 245 23.53 18.37 -0.26
N ALA A 246 23.40 18.35 1.06
CA ALA A 246 24.06 17.36 1.91
C ALA A 246 23.40 15.99 1.73
N LEU A 247 24.18 14.92 1.82
CA LEU A 247 23.68 13.55 1.83
C LEU A 247 23.66 13.00 3.26
N ALA A 248 22.58 12.33 3.60
CA ALA A 248 22.49 11.49 4.78
C ALA A 248 22.76 10.03 4.40
N ARG A 249 23.51 9.32 5.24
CA ARG A 249 23.81 7.89 5.05
C ARG A 249 22.76 7.04 5.72
N GLY A 250 22.01 6.32 4.90
CA GLY A 250 20.94 5.46 5.36
C GLY A 250 19.73 6.22 5.93
N ARG A 251 18.63 5.51 6.05
CA ARG A 251 17.37 5.99 6.64
C ARG A 251 16.64 4.86 7.33
N TRP A 252 15.81 5.20 8.31
CA TRP A 252 15.12 4.22 9.11
C TRP A 252 13.75 4.72 9.58
N GLY A 253 12.91 3.79 9.94
CA GLY A 253 11.62 4.08 10.53
C GLY A 253 11.00 2.86 11.17
N PHE A 254 9.89 3.07 11.89
CA PHE A 254 9.08 2.00 12.47
C PHE A 254 7.61 2.27 12.30
N TYR A 255 6.83 1.20 12.48
CA TYR A 255 5.38 1.22 12.46
C TYR A 255 4.79 0.26 13.46
N ALA A 256 3.60 0.61 13.94
CA ALA A 256 2.70 -0.29 14.63
C ALA A 256 1.34 -0.23 13.93
N GLN A 257 0.74 -1.40 13.73
CA GLN A 257 -0.56 -1.56 13.06
C GLN A 257 -1.42 -2.51 13.85
N ALA A 258 -2.70 -2.18 13.97
CA ALA A 258 -3.69 -3.05 14.57
C ALA A 258 -4.98 -2.99 13.76
N ASP A 259 -5.59 -4.14 13.53
CA ASP A 259 -6.98 -4.28 13.12
C ASP A 259 -7.64 -5.32 14.02
N GLN A 260 -8.82 -4.99 14.55
CA GLN A 260 -9.55 -5.83 15.49
C GLN A 260 -11.04 -5.78 15.19
N MET A 261 -11.63 -6.95 14.94
CA MET A 261 -13.08 -7.07 14.96
C MET A 261 -13.59 -6.80 16.37
N ILE A 262 -14.45 -5.81 16.53
CA ILE A 262 -14.99 -5.40 17.84
C ILE A 262 -16.44 -5.83 18.04
N TYR A 263 -17.17 -6.07 16.94
CA TYR A 263 -18.55 -6.50 16.97
C TYR A 263 -18.87 -7.40 15.77
N PRO A 264 -19.30 -8.68 15.97
CA PRO A 264 -19.73 -9.56 14.89
C PRO A 264 -21.22 -9.34 14.61
N THR A 265 -21.60 -9.26 13.34
CA THR A 265 -23.03 -9.18 12.93
C THR A 265 -23.76 -10.50 13.19
N ALA A 266 -23.04 -11.62 13.09
CA ALA A 266 -23.52 -12.97 13.44
C ALA A 266 -22.39 -13.82 13.98
N PRO A 267 -22.67 -14.74 14.93
CA PRO A 267 -21.66 -15.62 15.51
C PRO A 267 -20.93 -16.46 14.44
N GLY A 268 -19.59 -16.56 14.57
CA GLY A 268 -18.77 -17.40 13.69
C GLY A 268 -18.56 -16.87 12.27
N THR A 269 -18.99 -15.65 11.96
CA THR A 269 -18.81 -15.03 10.64
C THR A 269 -17.72 -13.95 10.67
N ASP A 270 -17.20 -13.60 9.47
CA ASP A 270 -16.30 -12.45 9.27
C ASP A 270 -17.08 -11.15 9.01
N ARG A 271 -18.40 -11.16 9.26
CA ARG A 271 -19.28 -9.99 9.14
C ARG A 271 -19.33 -9.26 10.46
N GLY A 272 -19.23 -7.94 10.41
CA GLY A 272 -19.24 -7.12 11.62
C GLY A 272 -18.38 -5.88 11.51
N LEU A 273 -18.17 -5.23 12.61
CA LEU A 273 -17.40 -4.00 12.74
C LEU A 273 -15.96 -4.31 13.12
N THR A 274 -15.02 -3.87 12.29
CA THR A 274 -13.58 -3.91 12.55
C THR A 274 -13.07 -2.49 12.73
N ALA A 275 -12.36 -2.24 13.83
CA ALA A 275 -11.61 -1.00 14.04
C ALA A 275 -10.15 -1.23 13.64
N PHE A 276 -9.50 -0.19 13.12
CA PHE A 276 -8.07 -0.25 12.82
C PHE A 276 -7.33 1.02 13.20
N ALA A 277 -6.03 0.86 13.46
CA ALA A 277 -5.11 1.96 13.73
C ALA A 277 -3.75 1.65 13.12
N VAL A 278 -3.08 2.71 12.63
CA VAL A 278 -1.69 2.66 12.16
C VAL A 278 -0.96 3.86 12.73
N ILE A 279 0.25 3.62 13.22
CA ILE A 279 1.19 4.65 13.60
C ILE A 279 2.51 4.33 12.93
N ALA A 280 3.12 5.30 12.26
CA ALA A 280 4.46 5.17 11.71
C ALA A 280 5.27 6.43 11.98
N TYR A 281 6.57 6.21 12.18
CA TYR A 281 7.57 7.26 12.38
C TYR A 281 8.81 6.97 11.54
N ALA A 282 9.39 7.99 10.94
CA ALA A 282 10.64 7.89 10.21
C ALA A 282 11.57 9.07 10.54
N ALA A 283 12.87 8.85 10.40
CA ALA A 283 13.90 9.83 10.77
C ALA A 283 13.72 11.16 10.02
N PRO A 284 13.48 12.28 10.69
CA PRO A 284 13.05 13.54 10.05
C PRO A 284 14.08 14.16 9.12
N GLY A 285 15.37 13.81 9.28
CA GLY A 285 16.42 14.27 8.36
C GLY A 285 16.32 13.69 6.95
N THR A 286 15.62 12.58 6.77
CA THR A 286 15.54 11.84 5.52
C THR A 286 14.10 11.51 5.08
N ALA A 287 13.16 11.63 5.99
CA ALA A 287 11.75 11.30 5.77
C ALA A 287 10.94 12.54 5.43
N MET A 288 10.26 12.54 4.28
CA MET A 288 9.34 13.63 3.90
C MET A 288 8.17 13.74 4.88
N LEU A 289 7.59 12.60 5.26
CA LEU A 289 6.53 12.50 6.26
C LEU A 289 7.10 11.86 7.52
N GLU A 290 7.43 12.66 8.52
CA GLU A 290 8.05 12.23 9.78
C GLU A 290 7.14 11.27 10.58
N TYR A 291 5.85 11.57 10.59
CA TYR A 291 4.85 10.84 11.35
C TYR A 291 3.57 10.66 10.54
N ILE A 292 3.02 9.45 10.59
CA ILE A 292 1.69 9.15 10.04
C ILE A 292 0.88 8.41 11.10
N GLY A 293 -0.34 8.91 11.34
CA GLY A 293 -1.36 8.26 12.16
C GLY A 293 -2.61 8.00 11.35
N GLN A 294 -3.18 6.81 11.48
CA GLN A 294 -4.43 6.45 10.82
C GLN A 294 -5.36 5.77 11.82
N LEU A 295 -6.63 6.07 11.72
CA LEU A 295 -7.70 5.41 12.46
C LEU A 295 -8.87 5.16 11.51
N GLY A 296 -9.58 4.06 11.70
CA GLY A 296 -10.78 3.83 10.91
C GLY A 296 -11.64 2.69 11.41
N LEU A 297 -12.81 2.61 10.80
CA LEU A 297 -13.83 1.60 11.03
C LEU A 297 -14.23 1.00 9.69
N LEU A 298 -14.37 -0.30 9.65
CA LEU A 298 -14.89 -1.04 8.50
C LEU A 298 -16.02 -1.95 8.96
N GLN A 299 -17.24 -1.70 8.51
CA GLN A 299 -18.41 -2.52 8.76
C GLN A 299 -18.69 -3.40 7.54
N ARG A 300 -18.78 -4.73 7.71
CA ARG A 300 -19.16 -5.67 6.66
C ARG A 300 -20.51 -6.31 6.96
N GLY A 301 -21.36 -6.43 5.93
CA GLY A 301 -22.65 -7.11 6.03
C GLY A 301 -23.66 -6.33 6.89
N THR A 302 -23.83 -5.02 6.63
CA THR A 302 -24.74 -4.15 7.36
C THR A 302 -26.21 -4.40 6.98
N PHE A 303 -26.50 -4.62 5.71
CA PHE A 303 -27.85 -4.76 5.18
C PHE A 303 -28.22 -6.22 4.94
N ALA A 304 -29.49 -6.57 5.06
CA ALA A 304 -29.99 -7.90 4.74
C ALA A 304 -29.69 -8.24 3.27
N ASP A 305 -29.29 -9.50 3.01
CA ASP A 305 -28.93 -10.03 1.70
C ASP A 305 -27.74 -9.32 1.02
N ARG A 306 -26.98 -8.53 1.80
CA ARG A 306 -25.80 -7.78 1.36
C ARG A 306 -24.58 -8.09 2.25
N ASP A 307 -24.29 -9.37 2.41
CA ASP A 307 -23.31 -9.91 3.35
C ASP A 307 -21.87 -9.47 3.06
N ASP A 308 -21.55 -9.22 1.80
CA ASP A 308 -20.21 -8.86 1.33
C ASP A 308 -20.00 -7.35 1.12
N ASP A 309 -21.06 -6.56 1.30
CA ASP A 309 -20.95 -5.11 1.23
C ASP A 309 -20.21 -4.56 2.43
N THR A 310 -19.47 -3.46 2.21
CA THR A 310 -18.74 -2.78 3.28
C THR A 310 -19.02 -1.29 3.33
N ILE A 311 -19.02 -0.75 4.55
CA ILE A 311 -19.01 0.69 4.81
C ILE A 311 -17.69 0.99 5.51
N GLY A 312 -16.90 1.91 4.96
CA GLY A 312 -15.62 2.34 5.52
C GLY A 312 -15.64 3.82 5.90
N LEU A 313 -15.13 4.13 7.09
CA LEU A 313 -14.83 5.50 7.52
C LEU A 313 -13.42 5.52 8.09
N ALA A 314 -12.55 6.39 7.56
CA ALA A 314 -11.17 6.48 8.02
C ALA A 314 -10.65 7.92 7.99
N ILE A 315 -9.66 8.18 8.85
CA ILE A 315 -8.90 9.42 8.93
C ILE A 315 -7.41 9.10 8.92
N SER A 316 -6.64 9.86 8.14
CA SER A 316 -5.16 9.81 8.09
C SER A 316 -4.61 11.20 8.37
N TYR A 317 -3.62 11.27 9.26
CA TYR A 317 -2.85 12.47 9.58
C TYR A 317 -1.40 12.23 9.21
N SER A 318 -0.84 13.07 8.33
CA SER A 318 0.52 12.95 7.80
C SER A 318 1.31 14.22 8.11
N LYS A 319 2.23 14.14 9.08
CA LYS A 319 3.07 15.27 9.51
C LYS A 319 4.32 15.35 8.64
N VAL A 320 4.55 16.51 8.05
CA VAL A 320 5.78 16.81 7.31
C VAL A 320 6.99 16.86 8.25
N SER A 321 8.15 16.48 7.74
CA SER A 321 9.42 16.46 8.45
C SER A 321 9.70 17.74 9.21
N SER A 322 9.98 17.64 10.51
CA SER A 322 10.39 18.77 11.33
C SER A 322 11.72 19.39 10.87
N THR A 323 12.62 18.58 10.31
CA THR A 323 13.88 19.03 9.71
C THR A 323 13.63 19.88 8.47
N LEU A 324 12.72 19.44 7.57
CA LEU A 324 12.33 20.21 6.40
C LEU A 324 11.66 21.54 6.79
N VAL A 325 10.75 21.50 7.76
CA VAL A 325 10.07 22.71 8.28
C VAL A 325 11.06 23.69 8.88
N ALA A 326 12.08 23.22 9.62
CA ALA A 326 13.15 24.06 10.15
C ALA A 326 13.96 24.73 9.02
N ALA A 327 14.29 23.99 7.96
CA ALA A 327 14.96 24.54 6.77
C ALA A 327 14.11 25.60 6.05
N GLN A 328 12.81 25.37 5.90
CA GLN A 328 11.85 26.33 5.33
C GLN A 328 11.75 27.62 6.17
N ASN A 329 11.68 27.48 7.50
CA ASN A 329 11.68 28.64 8.42
C ASN A 329 13.00 29.44 8.31
N SER A 330 14.15 28.76 8.25
CA SER A 330 15.45 29.40 8.09
C SER A 330 15.56 30.14 6.76
N ALA A 331 15.05 29.59 5.67
CA ALA A 331 15.00 30.28 4.37
C ALA A 331 14.13 31.54 4.43
N ASN A 332 12.96 31.46 5.07
CA ASN A 332 12.06 32.61 5.21
C ASN A 332 12.61 33.67 6.20
N ALA A 333 13.47 33.31 7.13
CA ALA A 333 14.16 34.28 7.98
C ALA A 333 15.17 35.11 7.19
N VAL A 334 15.78 34.55 6.14
CA VAL A 334 16.71 35.24 5.23
C VAL A 334 15.95 36.00 4.13
N ALA A 335 14.95 35.39 3.54
CA ALA A 335 14.12 35.95 2.47
C ALA A 335 12.63 35.68 2.76
N PRO A 336 11.93 36.61 3.43
CA PRO A 336 10.53 36.42 3.83
C PRO A 336 9.62 36.05 2.64
N GLY A 337 8.85 34.96 2.78
CA GLY A 337 7.93 34.45 1.75
C GLY A 337 8.59 33.70 0.60
N SER A 338 9.89 33.39 0.68
CA SER A 338 10.62 32.69 -0.37
C SER A 338 10.16 31.23 -0.55
N VAL A 339 9.69 30.57 0.52
CA VAL A 339 9.17 29.21 0.48
C VAL A 339 7.91 29.05 1.34
N GLY A 340 7.00 28.17 0.93
CA GLY A 340 5.86 27.79 1.75
C GLY A 340 6.29 26.98 2.96
N ILE A 341 5.74 27.29 4.14
CA ILE A 341 5.99 26.52 5.36
C ILE A 341 4.94 25.42 5.45
N GLN A 342 5.40 24.18 5.47
CA GLN A 342 4.55 23.00 5.55
C GLN A 342 4.30 22.60 7.01
N SER A 343 3.24 21.83 7.25
CA SER A 343 2.89 21.33 8.58
C SER A 343 2.43 19.88 8.53
N ALA A 344 1.14 19.66 8.25
CA ALA A 344 0.57 18.35 8.13
C ALA A 344 -0.62 18.36 7.15
N GLU A 345 -0.83 17.26 6.47
CA GLU A 345 -2.01 16.97 5.66
C GLU A 345 -2.90 15.97 6.40
N THR A 346 -4.22 16.17 6.36
CA THR A 346 -5.19 15.24 6.93
C THR A 346 -6.18 14.86 5.85
N THR A 347 -6.47 13.56 5.71
CA THR A 347 -7.49 13.05 4.80
C THR A 347 -8.53 12.26 5.56
N ILE A 348 -9.81 12.49 5.25
CA ILE A 348 -10.94 11.71 5.76
C ILE A 348 -11.61 11.06 4.56
N GLU A 349 -11.92 9.76 4.62
CA GLU A 349 -12.68 9.05 3.59
C GLU A 349 -13.88 8.33 4.21
N LEU A 350 -15.02 8.48 3.57
CA LEU A 350 -16.23 7.68 3.77
C LEU A 350 -16.56 6.98 2.46
N ASN A 351 -16.79 5.67 2.51
CA ASN A 351 -17.13 4.88 1.33
C ASN A 351 -18.19 3.82 1.61
N TYR A 352 -18.79 3.34 0.53
CA TYR A 352 -19.66 2.17 0.51
C TYR A 352 -19.26 1.29 -0.66
N ARG A 353 -18.76 0.07 -0.38
CA ARG A 353 -18.49 -0.91 -1.42
C ARG A 353 -19.67 -1.85 -1.56
N ALA A 354 -20.32 -1.80 -2.69
CA ALA A 354 -21.37 -2.73 -3.10
C ALA A 354 -20.71 -3.93 -3.83
N GLN A 355 -20.75 -5.13 -3.25
CA GLN A 355 -20.38 -6.37 -3.94
C GLN A 355 -21.58 -6.83 -4.76
N LEU A 356 -21.62 -6.50 -6.05
CA LEU A 356 -22.78 -6.73 -6.91
C LEU A 356 -22.85 -8.19 -7.41
N THR A 357 -21.70 -8.80 -7.63
CA THR A 357 -21.55 -10.23 -7.95
C THR A 357 -20.24 -10.73 -7.30
N PRO A 358 -19.95 -12.04 -7.23
CA PRO A 358 -18.67 -12.52 -6.68
C PRO A 358 -17.43 -11.96 -7.38
N TRP A 359 -17.56 -11.45 -8.60
CA TRP A 359 -16.47 -10.97 -9.44
C TRP A 359 -16.53 -9.45 -9.73
N PHE A 360 -17.56 -8.73 -9.28
CA PHE A 360 -17.75 -7.30 -9.56
C PHE A 360 -18.17 -6.52 -8.33
N SER A 361 -17.41 -5.49 -8.00
CA SER A 361 -17.77 -4.51 -6.96
C SER A 361 -17.69 -3.08 -7.47
N LEU A 362 -18.48 -2.21 -6.86
CA LEU A 362 -18.54 -0.78 -7.09
C LEU A 362 -18.43 -0.05 -5.76
N MET A 363 -17.58 0.98 -5.67
CA MET A 363 -17.33 1.71 -4.43
C MET A 363 -17.34 3.22 -4.63
N PRO A 364 -18.51 3.88 -4.55
CA PRO A 364 -18.56 5.34 -4.38
C PRO A 364 -17.91 5.75 -3.06
N ASN A 365 -17.24 6.90 -3.07
CA ASN A 365 -16.61 7.47 -1.89
C ASN A 365 -16.58 8.99 -1.90
N VAL A 366 -16.42 9.55 -0.71
CA VAL A 366 -16.20 10.98 -0.48
C VAL A 366 -14.95 11.13 0.35
N GLN A 367 -14.04 11.98 -0.10
CA GLN A 367 -12.78 12.27 0.60
C GLN A 367 -12.69 13.77 0.87
N TYR A 368 -12.23 14.13 2.07
CA TYR A 368 -11.96 15.53 2.42
C TYR A 368 -10.50 15.69 2.81
N VAL A 369 -9.76 16.49 2.03
CA VAL A 369 -8.34 16.74 2.22
C VAL A 369 -8.17 18.11 2.87
N ILE A 370 -7.63 18.11 4.07
CA ILE A 370 -7.36 19.31 4.87
C ILE A 370 -5.89 19.65 4.74
N ARG A 371 -5.58 20.88 4.35
CA ARG A 371 -4.23 21.40 4.10
C ARG A 371 -3.47 20.53 3.09
N PRO A 372 -3.91 20.44 1.84
CA PRO A 372 -3.17 19.73 0.80
C PRO A 372 -1.69 20.14 0.81
N ASN A 373 -0.77 19.16 0.67
CA ASN A 373 0.68 19.37 0.76
C ASN A 373 1.15 19.94 2.13
N GLY A 374 0.32 19.91 3.16
CA GLY A 374 0.63 20.45 4.48
C GLY A 374 0.69 21.97 4.55
N VAL A 375 0.25 22.73 3.53
CA VAL A 375 0.28 24.20 3.49
C VAL A 375 -1.11 24.81 3.66
N THR A 376 -1.17 26.04 4.16
CA THR A 376 -2.42 26.79 4.32
C THR A 376 -2.81 27.59 3.08
N THR A 377 -1.92 27.72 2.12
CA THR A 377 -2.13 28.46 0.88
C THR A 377 -2.97 27.72 -0.15
N ILE A 378 -3.08 26.39 -0.01
CA ILE A 378 -3.97 25.56 -0.85
C ILE A 378 -5.27 25.34 -0.08
N PRO A 379 -6.42 25.73 -0.64
CA PRO A 379 -7.73 25.48 0.00
C PRO A 379 -7.97 23.98 0.25
N ASN A 380 -8.66 23.66 1.36
CA ASN A 380 -9.09 22.29 1.62
C ASN A 380 -9.94 21.78 0.45
N ALA A 381 -9.78 20.52 0.08
CA ALA A 381 -10.43 19.95 -1.09
C ALA A 381 -11.43 18.87 -0.72
N LEU A 382 -12.59 18.90 -1.38
CA LEU A 382 -13.55 17.79 -1.40
C LEU A 382 -13.32 16.99 -2.68
N ALA A 383 -13.09 15.68 -2.57
CA ALA A 383 -13.02 14.77 -3.69
C ALA A 383 -14.16 13.76 -3.63
N LEU A 384 -14.78 13.52 -4.78
CA LEU A 384 -15.80 12.48 -4.99
C LEU A 384 -15.17 11.40 -5.85
N GLY A 385 -15.18 10.16 -5.37
CA GLY A 385 -14.55 9.03 -6.02
C GLY A 385 -15.51 7.91 -6.36
N LEU A 386 -15.15 7.12 -7.34
CA LEU A 386 -15.82 5.88 -7.73
C LEU A 386 -14.78 4.85 -8.15
N GLN A 387 -14.67 3.74 -7.41
CA GLN A 387 -13.85 2.61 -7.79
C GLN A 387 -14.72 1.48 -8.34
N LEU A 388 -14.26 0.88 -9.41
CA LEU A 388 -14.81 -0.35 -10.00
C LEU A 388 -13.73 -1.42 -9.93
N LYS A 389 -14.10 -2.64 -9.48
CA LYS A 389 -13.18 -3.78 -9.44
C LYS A 389 -13.82 -5.00 -10.08
N LEU A 390 -13.10 -5.59 -11.02
CA LEU A 390 -13.41 -6.88 -11.64
C LEU A 390 -12.37 -7.92 -11.25
N THR A 391 -12.80 -9.11 -10.90
CA THR A 391 -11.94 -10.25 -10.56
C THR A 391 -12.32 -11.44 -11.46
N PHE A 392 -11.34 -12.09 -12.06
CA PHE A 392 -11.54 -13.18 -13.02
C PHE A 392 -11.18 -14.54 -12.42
#